data_854670855646cc4de789ef7ed88664ff
#
_entry.id   854670855646cc4de789ef7ed88664ff
#
_cell.length_a   1.000
_cell.length_b   1.000
_cell.length_c   1.000
_cell.angle_alpha   90.00
_cell.angle_beta   90.00
_cell.angle_gamma   90.00
#
_symmetry.space_group_name_H-M   'P 1'
#
loop_
_entity.id
_entity.type
_entity.pdbx_description
1 polymer ?
#
loop_
_entity_poly.entity_id
_entity_poly.type
_entity_poly.pdbx_seq_one_letter_code
_entity_poly.pdbx_strand_id
1 'polypeptide(L)'
;MNHWGFDVANTPVETPAQNLTAGTYKLLVESVELGTKPQGQQYRTVANPAEAGTDLIIQVKCLLTEDSGTFKSGWKHNMFFRPLKDGTAGQIARSQFKQLLVACGCEMAQSNDALIGKQFILELVQQKNNPEYTNIKTIKALESGVEMAQPAPAQAAPTAAPAQAMPLGSQAPAATPSWD
;
A
#
# COMPACT_ATOMS: atom_id res chain seq x y z
N MET A 1 0.15 -9.29 -50.36
CA MET A 1 -0.81 -9.23 -49.21
C MET A 1 -0.85 -10.61 -48.59
N ASN A 2 -0.54 -10.74 -47.32
CA ASN A 2 -0.60 -12.04 -46.66
C ASN A 2 -2.06 -12.49 -46.56
N HIS A 3 -2.29 -13.77 -46.78
CA HIS A 3 -3.60 -14.42 -46.75
C HIS A 3 -4.44 -14.15 -45.49
N TRP A 4 -3.78 -13.75 -44.42
CA TRP A 4 -4.39 -13.52 -43.10
C TRP A 4 -4.82 -12.09 -42.83
N GLY A 5 -4.53 -11.13 -43.72
CA GLY A 5 -4.93 -9.71 -43.56
C GLY A 5 -4.14 -8.93 -42.50
N PHE A 6 -3.12 -9.54 -41.89
CA PHE A 6 -2.17 -8.91 -40.96
C PHE A 6 -0.75 -9.42 -41.19
N ASP A 7 0.25 -8.66 -40.74
CA ASP A 7 1.66 -9.02 -40.89
C ASP A 7 2.08 -10.00 -39.78
N VAL A 8 2.10 -11.29 -40.13
CA VAL A 8 2.48 -12.37 -39.19
C VAL A 8 3.94 -12.24 -38.74
N ALA A 9 4.82 -11.71 -39.58
CA ALA A 9 6.26 -11.61 -39.27
C ALA A 9 6.54 -10.53 -38.21
N ASN A 10 5.73 -9.48 -38.17
CA ASN A 10 5.86 -8.36 -37.22
C ASN A 10 4.80 -8.37 -36.11
N THR A 11 3.92 -9.38 -36.09
CA THR A 11 2.98 -9.53 -34.97
C THR A 11 3.73 -10.05 -33.75
N PRO A 12 3.81 -9.31 -32.65
CA PRO A 12 4.47 -9.80 -31.45
C PRO A 12 3.74 -11.05 -30.95
N VAL A 13 4.49 -12.11 -30.75
CA VAL A 13 3.97 -13.31 -30.07
C VAL A 13 3.80 -12.92 -28.60
N GLU A 14 2.56 -12.70 -28.20
CA GLU A 14 2.26 -12.54 -26.77
C GLU A 14 2.56 -13.85 -26.07
N THR A 15 3.67 -13.89 -25.37
CA THR A 15 3.95 -15.00 -24.44
C THR A 15 2.83 -14.99 -23.41
N PRO A 16 2.11 -16.11 -23.19
CA PRO A 16 1.08 -16.15 -22.17
C PRO A 16 1.68 -15.67 -20.85
N ALA A 17 1.00 -14.73 -20.19
CA ALA A 17 1.47 -14.15 -18.95
C ALA A 17 1.66 -15.28 -17.92
N GLN A 18 2.92 -15.67 -17.71
CA GLN A 18 3.24 -16.62 -16.66
C GLN A 18 3.08 -15.93 -15.33
N ASN A 19 2.29 -16.50 -14.44
CA ASN A 19 2.18 -16.02 -13.07
C ASN A 19 3.51 -16.27 -12.34
N LEU A 20 3.86 -15.37 -11.43
CA LEU A 20 5.01 -15.58 -10.55
C LEU A 20 4.81 -16.88 -9.76
N THR A 21 5.85 -17.68 -9.67
CA THR A 21 5.88 -18.91 -8.87
C THR A 21 6.00 -18.60 -7.37
N ALA A 22 6.00 -19.64 -6.52
CA ALA A 22 6.27 -19.44 -5.09
C ALA A 22 7.68 -18.86 -4.90
N GLY A 23 7.80 -17.82 -4.08
CA GLY A 23 9.06 -17.10 -3.87
C GLY A 23 8.84 -15.72 -3.28
N THR A 24 9.93 -14.97 -3.15
CA THR A 24 9.93 -13.59 -2.65
C THR A 24 10.36 -12.66 -3.77
N TYR A 25 9.59 -11.59 -3.99
CA TYR A 25 9.75 -10.68 -5.11
C TYR A 25 9.70 -9.24 -4.64
N LYS A 26 10.59 -8.40 -5.20
CA LYS A 26 10.51 -6.94 -5.04
C LYS A 26 9.73 -6.36 -6.21
N LEU A 27 8.66 -5.68 -5.91
CA LEU A 27 7.72 -5.17 -6.90
C LEU A 27 7.58 -3.64 -6.79
N LEU A 28 7.40 -3.00 -7.94
CA LEU A 28 7.04 -1.60 -8.08
C LEU A 28 5.61 -1.52 -8.59
N VAL A 29 4.77 -0.70 -7.98
CA VAL A 29 3.41 -0.45 -8.48
C VAL A 29 3.49 0.45 -9.70
N GLU A 30 3.04 -0.07 -10.86
CA GLU A 30 2.96 0.66 -12.13
C GLU A 30 1.64 1.42 -12.24
N SER A 31 0.53 0.76 -11.92
CA SER A 31 -0.80 1.38 -11.96
C SER A 31 -1.78 0.64 -11.04
N VAL A 32 -2.85 1.35 -10.68
CA VAL A 32 -3.98 0.79 -9.93
C VAL A 32 -5.26 1.12 -10.66
N GLU A 33 -6.03 0.10 -10.98
CA GLU A 33 -7.29 0.22 -11.69
C GLU A 33 -8.44 -0.35 -10.86
N LEU A 34 -9.57 0.34 -10.89
CA LEU A 34 -10.82 -0.17 -10.37
C LEU A 34 -11.61 -0.82 -11.50
N GLY A 35 -12.19 -1.96 -11.21
CA GLY A 35 -12.99 -2.67 -12.19
C GLY A 35 -14.06 -3.53 -11.54
N THR A 36 -14.85 -4.15 -12.38
CA THR A 36 -15.89 -5.09 -11.98
C THR A 36 -15.97 -6.24 -12.98
N LYS A 37 -16.34 -7.40 -12.47
CA LYS A 37 -16.63 -8.57 -13.30
C LYS A 37 -17.89 -9.26 -12.74
N PRO A 38 -19.09 -8.75 -13.05
CA PRO A 38 -20.32 -9.41 -12.68
C PRO A 38 -20.37 -10.83 -13.24
N GLN A 39 -21.15 -11.70 -12.60
CA GLN A 39 -21.26 -13.09 -13.02
C GLN A 39 -21.73 -13.19 -14.48
N GLY A 40 -21.00 -13.97 -15.29
CA GLY A 40 -21.30 -14.16 -16.71
C GLY A 40 -20.89 -13.00 -17.63
N GLN A 41 -20.25 -11.95 -17.11
CA GLN A 41 -19.75 -10.82 -17.88
C GLN A 41 -18.23 -10.77 -17.97
N GLN A 42 -17.73 -9.98 -18.92
CA GLN A 42 -16.31 -9.70 -19.02
C GLN A 42 -15.88 -8.63 -17.99
N TYR A 43 -14.60 -8.64 -17.63
CA TYR A 43 -14.01 -7.58 -16.82
C TYR A 43 -14.13 -6.23 -17.52
N ARG A 44 -14.54 -5.19 -16.78
CA ARG A 44 -14.55 -3.81 -17.27
C ARG A 44 -13.99 -2.88 -16.20
N THR A 45 -13.28 -1.86 -16.62
CA THR A 45 -12.80 -0.79 -15.74
C THR A 45 -13.96 0.12 -15.35
N VAL A 46 -13.95 0.62 -14.12
CA VAL A 46 -14.91 1.61 -13.61
C VAL A 46 -14.16 2.81 -13.05
N ALA A 47 -14.74 4.00 -13.20
CA ALA A 47 -14.14 5.22 -12.67
C ALA A 47 -14.40 5.38 -11.16
N ASN A 48 -15.53 4.85 -10.68
CA ASN A 48 -15.96 4.99 -9.30
C ASN A 48 -16.26 3.61 -8.67
N PRO A 49 -15.78 3.33 -7.44
CA PRO A 49 -16.10 2.09 -6.74
C PRO A 49 -17.60 1.79 -6.63
N ALA A 50 -18.43 2.82 -6.50
CA ALA A 50 -19.89 2.67 -6.41
C ALA A 50 -20.52 2.00 -7.64
N GLU A 51 -19.91 2.17 -8.83
CA GLU A 51 -20.39 1.56 -10.08
C GLU A 51 -20.18 0.04 -10.10
N ALA A 52 -19.24 -0.46 -9.32
CA ALA A 52 -18.94 -1.88 -9.24
C ALA A 52 -19.80 -2.61 -8.20
N GLY A 53 -20.36 -1.90 -7.21
CA GLY A 53 -21.09 -2.49 -6.11
C GLY A 53 -20.26 -3.54 -5.37
N THR A 54 -20.85 -4.68 -5.06
CA THR A 54 -20.19 -5.80 -4.36
C THR A 54 -19.15 -6.53 -5.22
N ASP A 55 -19.17 -6.35 -6.54
CA ASP A 55 -18.25 -6.98 -7.49
C ASP A 55 -17.00 -6.14 -7.75
N LEU A 56 -16.70 -5.16 -6.90
CA LEU A 56 -15.51 -4.35 -7.00
C LEU A 56 -14.25 -5.21 -7.02
N ILE A 57 -13.41 -4.95 -8.02
CA ILE A 57 -12.09 -5.52 -8.18
C ILE A 57 -11.08 -4.36 -8.19
N ILE A 58 -10.10 -4.42 -7.30
CA ILE A 58 -8.94 -3.53 -7.34
C ILE A 58 -7.83 -4.32 -8.02
N GLN A 59 -7.43 -3.88 -9.19
CA GLN A 59 -6.29 -4.46 -9.92
C GLN A 59 -5.06 -3.58 -9.70
N VAL A 60 -4.03 -4.17 -9.13
CA VAL A 60 -2.72 -3.52 -8.95
C VAL A 60 -1.75 -4.15 -9.92
N LYS A 61 -1.30 -3.37 -10.91
CA LYS A 61 -0.31 -3.78 -11.89
C LYS A 61 1.07 -3.45 -11.36
N CYS A 62 1.94 -4.44 -11.31
CA CYS A 62 3.27 -4.32 -10.73
C CYS A 62 4.35 -4.74 -11.72
N LEU A 63 5.54 -4.16 -11.55
CA LEU A 63 6.75 -4.55 -12.26
C LEU A 63 7.74 -5.16 -11.27
N LEU A 64 8.38 -6.25 -11.66
CA LEU A 64 9.50 -6.82 -10.91
C LEU A 64 10.70 -5.85 -11.01
N THR A 65 11.29 -5.47 -9.89
CA THR A 65 12.40 -4.50 -9.86
C THR A 65 13.78 -5.16 -9.99
N GLU A 66 13.87 -6.44 -9.67
CA GLU A 66 15.12 -7.21 -9.70
C GLU A 66 14.87 -8.56 -10.37
N ASP A 67 15.91 -9.15 -10.96
CA ASP A 67 15.87 -10.52 -11.48
C ASP A 67 15.59 -11.50 -10.32
N SER A 68 14.66 -12.42 -10.53
CA SER A 68 14.35 -13.47 -9.56
C SER A 68 14.07 -14.80 -10.27
N GLY A 69 15.01 -15.72 -10.18
CA GLY A 69 14.93 -17.01 -10.85
C GLY A 69 14.79 -16.86 -12.37
N THR A 70 13.70 -17.35 -12.92
CA THR A 70 13.38 -17.27 -14.36
C THR A 70 12.78 -15.92 -14.77
N PHE A 71 12.32 -15.11 -13.80
CA PHE A 71 11.68 -13.83 -14.05
C PHE A 71 12.72 -12.71 -14.07
N LYS A 72 12.64 -11.85 -15.09
CA LYS A 72 13.55 -10.72 -15.26
C LYS A 72 12.95 -9.44 -14.72
N SER A 73 13.79 -8.50 -14.33
CA SER A 73 13.37 -7.13 -14.01
C SER A 73 12.50 -6.56 -15.13
N GLY A 74 11.43 -5.86 -14.77
CA GLY A 74 10.40 -5.40 -15.70
C GLY A 74 9.30 -6.42 -16.00
N TRP A 75 9.36 -7.63 -15.43
CA TRP A 75 8.28 -8.60 -15.56
C TRP A 75 6.99 -8.06 -14.94
N LYS A 76 5.88 -8.17 -15.70
CA LYS A 76 4.58 -7.67 -15.25
C LYS A 76 3.86 -8.71 -14.40
N HIS A 77 3.38 -8.27 -13.24
CA HIS A 77 2.55 -9.08 -12.35
C HIS A 77 1.30 -8.31 -11.95
N ASN A 78 0.15 -8.97 -12.02
CA ASN A 78 -1.13 -8.37 -11.67
C ASN A 78 -1.68 -8.99 -10.39
N MET A 79 -2.00 -8.15 -9.41
CA MET A 79 -2.67 -8.55 -8.18
C MET A 79 -4.14 -8.11 -8.26
N PHE A 80 -5.05 -8.99 -7.85
CA PHE A 80 -6.49 -8.72 -7.87
C PHE A 80 -7.07 -8.86 -6.47
N PHE A 81 -7.70 -7.81 -5.98
CA PHE A 81 -8.38 -7.79 -4.68
C PHE A 81 -9.87 -7.58 -4.89
N ARG A 82 -10.69 -8.36 -4.19
CA ARG A 82 -12.15 -8.24 -4.18
C ARG A 82 -12.64 -7.90 -2.76
N PRO A 83 -12.43 -6.68 -2.28
CA PRO A 83 -12.62 -6.34 -0.88
C PRO A 83 -14.08 -6.34 -0.43
N LEU A 84 -15.02 -6.16 -1.36
CA LEU A 84 -16.44 -6.11 -1.07
C LEU A 84 -17.17 -7.45 -1.27
N LYS A 85 -16.44 -8.50 -1.67
CA LYS A 85 -17.01 -9.84 -1.74
C LYS A 85 -17.40 -10.36 -0.36
N ASP A 86 -18.54 -11.04 -0.27
CA ASP A 86 -19.01 -11.62 0.98
C ASP A 86 -18.12 -12.80 1.45
N GLY A 87 -18.15 -13.04 2.76
CA GLY A 87 -17.50 -14.18 3.40
C GLY A 87 -15.97 -14.03 3.55
N THR A 88 -15.33 -15.17 3.78
CA THR A 88 -13.88 -15.25 4.07
C THR A 88 -13.02 -14.70 2.96
N ALA A 89 -13.42 -14.90 1.70
CA ALA A 89 -12.62 -14.41 0.55
C ALA A 89 -12.51 -12.88 0.54
N GLY A 90 -13.58 -12.16 0.85
CA GLY A 90 -13.55 -10.71 0.95
C GLY A 90 -12.76 -10.22 2.17
N GLN A 91 -12.83 -10.95 3.29
CA GLN A 91 -12.00 -10.63 4.47
C GLN A 91 -10.51 -10.77 4.17
N ILE A 92 -10.10 -11.85 3.50
CA ILE A 92 -8.73 -12.07 3.06
C ILE A 92 -8.29 -10.95 2.11
N ALA A 93 -9.12 -10.63 1.11
CA ALA A 93 -8.80 -9.57 0.15
C ALA A 93 -8.62 -8.21 0.82
N ARG A 94 -9.48 -7.85 1.79
CA ARG A 94 -9.32 -6.61 2.59
C ARG A 94 -8.04 -6.60 3.40
N SER A 95 -7.72 -7.73 4.06
CA SER A 95 -6.51 -7.86 4.86
C SER A 95 -5.25 -7.72 3.99
N GLN A 96 -5.20 -8.39 2.85
CA GLN A 96 -4.06 -8.33 1.94
C GLN A 96 -3.91 -6.94 1.31
N PHE A 97 -5.01 -6.30 0.92
CA PHE A 97 -4.96 -4.94 0.40
C PHE A 97 -4.50 -3.93 1.46
N LYS A 98 -4.96 -4.09 2.71
CA LYS A 98 -4.46 -3.29 3.84
C LYS A 98 -2.96 -3.51 4.06
N GLN A 99 -2.47 -4.75 3.99
CA GLN A 99 -1.03 -5.02 4.09
C GLN A 99 -0.24 -4.31 2.99
N LEU A 100 -0.77 -4.24 1.76
CA LEU A 100 -0.15 -3.49 0.67
C LEU A 100 -0.09 -1.99 0.98
N LEU A 101 -1.18 -1.41 1.47
CA LEU A 101 -1.21 0.01 1.86
C LEU A 101 -0.17 0.31 2.95
N VAL A 102 -0.12 -0.52 3.99
CA VAL A 102 0.88 -0.42 5.09
C VAL A 102 2.30 -0.53 4.53
N ALA A 103 2.57 -1.56 3.72
CA ALA A 103 3.88 -1.80 3.14
C ALA A 103 4.38 -0.64 2.26
N CYS A 104 3.46 0.06 1.61
CA CYS A 104 3.73 1.23 0.77
C CYS A 104 3.71 2.57 1.53
N GLY A 105 3.39 2.57 2.83
CA GLY A 105 3.24 3.81 3.62
C GLY A 105 2.05 4.66 3.18
N CYS A 106 0.99 4.02 2.68
CA CYS A 106 -0.20 4.66 2.09
C CYS A 106 -1.49 4.40 2.90
N GLU A 107 -1.40 4.07 4.17
CA GLU A 107 -2.55 3.70 5.02
C GLU A 107 -3.63 4.77 5.08
N MET A 108 -3.23 6.04 5.05
CA MET A 108 -4.13 7.19 5.11
C MET A 108 -4.47 7.76 3.74
N ALA A 109 -4.03 7.12 2.67
CA ALA A 109 -4.27 7.62 1.31
C ALA A 109 -5.75 7.51 0.95
N GLN A 110 -6.29 8.58 0.40
CA GLN A 110 -7.66 8.64 -0.10
C GLN A 110 -7.77 8.39 -1.61
N SER A 111 -6.63 8.21 -2.28
CA SER A 111 -6.54 7.94 -3.71
C SER A 111 -5.69 6.71 -3.98
N ASN A 112 -6.11 5.92 -4.96
CA ASN A 112 -5.34 4.77 -5.44
C ASN A 112 -4.01 5.20 -6.08
N ASP A 113 -3.91 6.43 -6.57
CA ASP A 113 -2.70 6.98 -7.20
C ASP A 113 -1.54 7.08 -6.22
N ALA A 114 -1.83 7.16 -4.91
CA ALA A 114 -0.79 7.19 -3.88
C ALA A 114 0.09 5.92 -3.86
N LEU A 115 -0.41 4.81 -4.38
CA LEU A 115 0.33 3.56 -4.51
C LEU A 115 1.30 3.56 -5.71
N ILE A 116 1.04 4.37 -6.74
CA ILE A 116 1.84 4.37 -7.97
C ILE A 116 3.28 4.80 -7.64
N GLY A 117 4.25 4.06 -8.16
CA GLY A 117 5.68 4.29 -7.91
C GLY A 117 6.17 3.77 -6.55
N LYS A 118 5.31 3.20 -5.71
CA LYS A 118 5.73 2.58 -4.45
C LYS A 118 6.28 1.19 -4.69
N GLN A 119 7.25 0.82 -3.85
CA GLN A 119 7.88 -0.49 -3.88
C GLN A 119 7.54 -1.29 -2.62
N PHE A 120 7.44 -2.59 -2.78
CA PHE A 120 7.15 -3.52 -1.67
C PHE A 120 7.73 -4.90 -1.97
N ILE A 121 7.76 -5.75 -0.95
CA ILE A 121 8.15 -7.15 -1.04
C ILE A 121 6.89 -8.00 -1.01
N LEU A 122 6.71 -8.85 -2.02
CA LEU A 122 5.64 -9.85 -2.12
C LEU A 122 6.21 -11.24 -1.87
N GLU A 123 5.67 -11.95 -0.91
CA GLU A 123 5.97 -13.37 -0.68
C GLU A 123 4.78 -14.23 -1.14
N LEU A 124 5.05 -15.10 -2.11
CA LEU A 124 4.08 -16.04 -2.66
C LEU A 124 4.37 -17.46 -2.20
N VAL A 125 3.32 -18.21 -1.92
CA VAL A 125 3.38 -19.63 -1.61
C VAL A 125 2.51 -20.43 -2.57
N GLN A 126 2.94 -21.64 -2.84
CA GLN A 126 2.19 -22.56 -3.70
C GLN A 126 0.87 -22.95 -3.03
N GLN A 127 -0.19 -23.01 -3.81
CA GLN A 127 -1.50 -23.41 -3.34
C GLN A 127 -1.54 -24.94 -3.08
N LYS A 128 -1.98 -25.35 -1.89
CA LYS A 128 -1.97 -26.77 -1.50
C LYS A 128 -2.79 -27.68 -2.43
N ASN A 129 -3.93 -27.17 -2.90
CA ASN A 129 -4.87 -27.95 -3.70
C ASN A 129 -4.66 -27.80 -5.20
N ASN A 130 -3.89 -26.81 -5.63
CA ASN A 130 -3.59 -26.58 -7.04
C ASN A 130 -2.18 -25.96 -7.18
N PRO A 131 -1.14 -26.77 -7.39
CA PRO A 131 0.24 -26.32 -7.40
C PRO A 131 0.60 -25.38 -8.57
N GLU A 132 -0.26 -25.24 -9.57
CA GLU A 132 -0.08 -24.28 -10.67
C GLU A 132 -0.39 -22.83 -10.22
N TYR A 133 -1.06 -22.67 -9.09
CA TYR A 133 -1.43 -21.36 -8.57
C TYR A 133 -0.68 -21.01 -7.30
N THR A 134 -0.45 -19.72 -7.12
CA THR A 134 0.17 -19.16 -5.91
C THR A 134 -0.81 -18.32 -5.13
N ASN A 135 -0.63 -18.30 -3.82
CA ASN A 135 -1.34 -17.42 -2.90
C ASN A 135 -0.37 -16.40 -2.32
N ILE A 136 -0.88 -15.21 -2.05
CA ILE A 136 -0.14 -14.22 -1.29
C ILE A 136 -0.01 -14.72 0.15
N LYS A 137 1.23 -14.92 0.61
CA LYS A 137 1.54 -15.26 2.00
C LYS A 137 1.65 -13.98 2.83
N THR A 138 2.42 -13.02 2.36
CA THR A 138 2.60 -11.74 3.04
C THR A 138 3.06 -10.65 2.07
N ILE A 139 2.77 -9.40 2.43
CA ILE A 139 3.24 -8.20 1.77
C ILE A 139 3.98 -7.37 2.82
N LYS A 140 5.22 -6.99 2.54
CA LYS A 140 6.10 -6.27 3.48
C LYS A 140 6.62 -4.99 2.85
N ALA A 141 6.90 -3.99 3.69
CA ALA A 141 7.64 -2.83 3.25
C ALA A 141 9.01 -3.23 2.70
N LEU A 142 9.46 -2.54 1.67
CA LEU A 142 10.87 -2.60 1.29
C LEU A 142 11.64 -1.96 2.44
N GLU A 143 12.48 -2.73 3.11
CA GLU A 143 13.41 -2.16 4.08
C GLU A 143 14.34 -1.22 3.29
N SER A 144 13.99 0.06 3.30
CA SER A 144 14.91 1.10 2.88
C SER A 144 16.06 1.03 3.86
N GLY A 145 17.26 0.73 3.41
CA GLY A 145 18.49 0.81 4.20
C GLY A 145 18.87 2.26 4.58
N VAL A 146 17.88 3.11 4.72
CA VAL A 146 17.97 4.38 5.40
C VAL A 146 17.49 4.10 6.82
N GLU A 147 18.44 3.80 7.67
CA GLU A 147 18.33 4.02 9.11
C GLU A 147 17.64 5.37 9.28
N MET A 148 16.34 5.34 9.57
CA MET A 148 15.64 6.54 10.01
C MET A 148 16.38 6.96 11.26
N ALA A 149 17.15 8.04 11.16
CA ALA A 149 17.74 8.69 12.31
C ALA A 149 16.62 8.85 13.32
N GLN A 150 16.68 8.04 14.35
CA GLN A 150 15.82 8.13 15.51
C GLN A 150 15.84 9.60 15.91
N PRO A 151 14.70 10.29 15.99
CA PRO A 151 14.71 11.66 16.46
C PRO A 151 15.45 11.67 17.77
N ALA A 152 16.57 12.40 17.82
CA ALA A 152 17.38 12.53 19.01
C ALA A 152 16.44 12.88 20.16
N PRO A 153 16.56 12.22 21.32
CA PRO A 153 15.75 12.56 22.48
C PRO A 153 15.94 14.06 22.73
N ALA A 154 14.83 14.79 22.73
CA ALA A 154 14.84 16.22 23.01
C ALA A 154 15.69 16.46 24.26
N GLN A 155 16.85 17.10 24.10
CA GLN A 155 17.66 17.54 25.21
C GLN A 155 16.75 18.38 26.09
N ALA A 156 16.51 17.89 27.30
CA ALA A 156 15.83 18.63 28.33
C ALA A 156 16.48 20.01 28.42
N ALA A 157 15.70 21.06 28.25
CA ALA A 157 16.13 22.42 28.46
C ALA A 157 16.78 22.54 29.86
N PRO A 158 17.88 23.26 30.02
CA PRO A 158 18.50 23.40 31.31
C PRO A 158 17.51 24.09 32.25
N THR A 159 17.21 23.40 33.34
CA THR A 159 16.40 23.89 34.46
C THR A 159 16.99 25.20 34.91
N ALA A 160 16.24 26.30 34.76
CA ALA A 160 16.61 27.61 35.31
C ALA A 160 16.78 27.49 36.81
N ALA A 161 17.91 27.97 37.29
CA ALA A 161 18.26 28.00 38.70
C ALA A 161 17.18 28.81 39.51
N PRO A 162 16.93 28.43 40.76
CA PRO A 162 15.94 29.13 41.57
C PRO A 162 16.42 30.57 41.89
N ALA A 163 15.62 31.54 41.51
CA ALA A 163 15.84 32.92 41.90
C ALA A 163 15.77 33.06 43.44
N GLN A 164 16.84 33.58 43.99
CA GLN A 164 16.96 33.90 45.41
C GLN A 164 15.89 34.86 45.83
N ALA A 165 15.20 34.52 46.92
CA ALA A 165 14.26 35.36 47.60
C ALA A 165 14.94 36.62 48.16
N MET A 166 14.48 37.79 47.82
CA MET A 166 14.79 39.03 48.53
C MET A 166 13.75 39.30 49.65
N PRO A 167 14.18 39.78 50.79
CA PRO A 167 13.34 39.86 51.97
C PRO A 167 12.35 41.01 51.96
N LEU A 168 11.28 40.80 52.67
CA LEU A 168 10.17 41.68 53.01
C LEU A 168 10.55 43.13 53.36
N GLY A 169 9.88 44.04 52.71
CA GLY A 169 9.60 45.38 53.22
C GLY A 169 8.16 45.46 53.65
N SER A 170 8.04 45.66 54.97
CA SER A 170 6.80 45.89 55.73
C SER A 170 6.11 47.16 55.31
N GLN A 171 4.81 47.13 55.11
CA GLN A 171 3.90 48.22 55.53
C GLN A 171 2.42 47.81 55.40
N ALA A 172 1.72 47.81 56.49
CA ALA A 172 0.28 47.86 56.66
C ALA A 172 -0.15 49.31 56.74
N PRO A 173 -1.43 49.65 57.05
CA PRO A 173 -2.71 49.26 56.48
C PRO A 173 -3.52 50.53 56.11
N ALA A 174 -4.63 50.38 55.44
CA ALA A 174 -5.80 51.23 55.69
C ALA A 174 -6.99 50.93 54.76
N ALA A 175 -8.06 50.71 55.43
CA ALA A 175 -9.40 51.31 55.29
C ALA A 175 -10.38 50.71 54.30
N THR A 176 -11.37 50.03 54.85
CA THR A 176 -12.74 49.87 54.37
C THR A 176 -13.38 51.24 54.06
N PRO A 177 -14.34 51.26 53.14
CA PRO A 177 -15.69 51.59 53.54
C PRO A 177 -16.77 50.67 52.99
N SER A 178 -17.69 50.34 53.87
CA SER A 178 -19.07 49.94 53.77
C SER A 178 -19.88 50.95 52.99
N TRP A 179 -20.81 50.50 52.16
CA TRP A 179 -22.10 51.18 51.84
C TRP A 179 -23.08 50.11 51.32
N ASP A 180 -24.18 50.08 52.06
CA ASP A 180 -25.59 49.84 51.85
C ASP A 180 -26.06 49.06 50.63
#